data_d50ed090233a627881d24724833654d1
#
_entry.id   d50ed090233a627881d24724833654d1
#
_cell.length_a   1.000
_cell.length_b   1.000
_cell.length_c   1.000
_cell.angle_alpha   90.00
_cell.angle_beta   90.00
_cell.angle_gamma   90.00
#
_symmetry.space_group_name_H-M   'P 1'
#
loop_
_entity.id
_entity.type
_entity.pdbx_description
1 polymer ?
#
loop_
_entity_poly.entity_id
_entity_poly.type
_entity_poly.pdbx_seq_one_letter_code
_entity_poly.pdbx_strand_id
1 'polypeptide(L)'
;VRRGCRHLLLLARRQPAAEEAALLEDLRQQGCTVRLALADVSDSSALRHAVDSALKDMPPLKRIWHLAGTLDDDRLLRLDASRFKRVLAPKAEGAWNLHRLSLDHQLEAFVLFSSTASFLGPMGMGNYAAANAFLDELALYRRHLGLPALSINWGAFRDAGMAARQADLRTLSRLGIH
;
A
#
# COMPACT_ATOMS: atom_id res chain seq x y z
N VAL A 1 -16.40 -5.67 -5.76
CA VAL A 1 -17.81 -5.76 -6.13
C VAL A 1 -18.18 -7.18 -6.52
N ARG A 2 -17.50 -7.83 -7.45
CA ARG A 2 -17.81 -9.22 -7.90
C ARG A 2 -17.83 -10.27 -6.77
N ARG A 3 -17.11 -10.03 -5.66
CA ARG A 3 -17.07 -10.91 -4.47
C ARG A 3 -17.83 -10.35 -3.26
N GLY A 4 -18.83 -9.47 -3.49
CA GLY A 4 -19.72 -8.97 -2.44
C GLY A 4 -19.25 -7.70 -1.73
N CYS A 5 -18.13 -7.06 -2.13
CA CYS A 5 -17.76 -5.76 -1.60
C CYS A 5 -18.79 -4.70 -2.05
N ARG A 6 -19.42 -4.02 -1.08
CA ARG A 6 -20.44 -2.99 -1.33
C ARG A 6 -20.01 -1.60 -0.87
N HIS A 7 -18.99 -1.51 -0.04
CA HIS A 7 -18.49 -0.24 0.49
C HIS A 7 -16.97 -0.22 0.35
N LEU A 8 -16.47 0.81 -0.31
CA LEU A 8 -15.04 0.99 -0.59
C LEU A 8 -14.63 2.40 -0.18
N LEU A 9 -13.68 2.50 0.75
CA LEU A 9 -12.98 3.72 1.07
C LEU A 9 -11.60 3.69 0.44
N LEU A 10 -11.33 4.61 -0.47
CA LEU A 10 -10.03 4.80 -1.11
C LEU A 10 -9.30 5.95 -0.44
N LEU A 11 -8.08 5.70 -0.01
CA LEU A 11 -7.17 6.71 0.51
C LEU A 11 -6.14 7.04 -0.57
N ALA A 12 -6.00 8.32 -0.92
CA ALA A 12 -5.03 8.77 -1.90
C ALA A 12 -4.52 10.18 -1.55
N ARG A 13 -3.32 10.53 -2.02
CA ARG A 13 -2.76 11.88 -1.83
C ARG A 13 -3.34 12.94 -2.78
N ARG A 14 -3.93 12.51 -3.88
CA ARG A 14 -4.47 13.37 -4.95
C ARG A 14 -5.78 12.82 -5.47
N GLN A 15 -6.53 13.66 -6.13
CA GLN A 15 -7.70 13.25 -6.89
C GLN A 15 -7.33 12.22 -7.97
N PRO A 16 -8.22 11.26 -8.27
CA PRO A 16 -8.01 10.31 -9.34
C PRO A 16 -7.92 11.02 -10.70
N ALA A 17 -7.06 10.51 -11.58
CA ALA A 17 -7.05 10.91 -12.98
C ALA A 17 -8.35 10.48 -13.70
N ALA A 18 -8.59 11.00 -14.91
CA ALA A 18 -9.85 10.74 -15.63
C ALA A 18 -10.14 9.24 -15.80
N GLU A 19 -9.13 8.42 -16.15
CA GLU A 19 -9.28 6.97 -16.29
C GLU A 19 -9.60 6.29 -14.95
N GLU A 20 -8.92 6.70 -13.88
CA GLU A 20 -9.17 6.20 -12.53
C GLU A 20 -10.58 6.59 -12.06
N ALA A 21 -11.01 7.83 -12.34
CA ALA A 21 -12.35 8.32 -12.03
C ALA A 21 -13.44 7.52 -12.75
N ALA A 22 -13.23 7.18 -14.02
CA ALA A 22 -14.16 6.35 -14.78
C ALA A 22 -14.33 4.95 -14.17
N LEU A 23 -13.24 4.33 -13.71
CA LEU A 23 -13.30 3.05 -13.00
C LEU A 23 -14.08 3.13 -11.68
N LEU A 24 -13.95 4.24 -10.95
CA LEU A 24 -14.71 4.46 -9.71
C LEU A 24 -16.19 4.63 -10.00
N GLU A 25 -16.53 5.31 -11.09
CA GLU A 25 -17.91 5.47 -11.52
C GLU A 25 -18.55 4.14 -11.96
N ASP A 26 -17.82 3.31 -12.70
CA ASP A 26 -18.26 1.95 -13.04
C ASP A 26 -18.56 1.13 -11.77
N LEU A 27 -17.71 1.20 -10.73
CA LEU A 27 -17.98 0.55 -9.46
C LEU A 27 -19.25 1.05 -8.77
N ARG A 28 -19.54 2.36 -8.86
CA ARG A 28 -20.78 2.94 -8.32
C ARG A 28 -22.01 2.45 -9.07
N GLN A 29 -21.94 2.39 -10.39
CA GLN A 29 -23.01 1.85 -11.24
C GLN A 29 -23.29 0.37 -10.94
N GLN A 30 -22.27 -0.39 -10.53
CA GLN A 30 -22.41 -1.76 -10.05
C GLN A 30 -22.96 -1.86 -8.61
N GLY A 31 -23.40 -0.77 -8.00
CA GLY A 31 -24.01 -0.72 -6.67
C GLY A 31 -23.00 -0.71 -5.52
N CYS A 32 -21.75 -0.28 -5.77
CA CYS A 32 -20.76 -0.09 -4.71
C CYS A 32 -20.75 1.38 -4.24
N THR A 33 -20.88 1.61 -2.94
CA THR A 33 -20.60 2.90 -2.35
C THR A 33 -19.08 3.14 -2.33
N VAL A 34 -18.62 4.11 -3.12
CA VAL A 34 -17.19 4.47 -3.18
C VAL A 34 -16.98 5.85 -2.59
N ARG A 35 -16.20 5.92 -1.52
CA ARG A 35 -15.75 7.17 -0.88
C ARG A 35 -14.25 7.36 -1.17
N LEU A 36 -13.85 8.60 -1.37
CA LEU A 36 -12.46 9.00 -1.52
C LEU A 36 -12.06 9.88 -0.35
N ALA A 37 -10.99 9.50 0.35
CA ALA A 37 -10.36 10.28 1.40
C ALA A 37 -8.99 10.77 0.90
N LEU A 38 -8.76 12.07 0.95
CA LEU A 38 -7.49 12.66 0.50
C LEU A 38 -6.60 12.93 1.70
N ALA A 39 -5.55 12.11 1.85
CA ALA A 39 -4.51 12.29 2.85
C ALA A 39 -3.23 11.56 2.45
N ASP A 40 -2.09 12.00 2.97
CA ASP A 40 -0.88 11.20 2.96
C ASP A 40 -0.96 10.16 4.09
N VAL A 41 -0.81 8.89 3.75
CA VAL A 41 -0.87 7.78 4.71
C VAL A 41 0.24 7.87 5.77
N SER A 42 1.34 8.56 5.48
CA SER A 42 2.45 8.80 6.42
C SER A 42 2.16 9.90 7.44
N ASP A 43 1.19 10.78 7.18
CA ASP A 43 0.71 11.75 8.16
C ASP A 43 -0.41 11.13 9.00
N SER A 44 -0.10 10.77 10.25
CA SER A 44 -1.04 10.08 11.14
C SER A 44 -2.28 10.90 11.49
N SER A 45 -2.16 12.23 11.60
CA SER A 45 -3.28 13.11 11.95
C SER A 45 -4.19 13.34 10.75
N ALA A 46 -3.64 13.63 9.58
CA ALA A 46 -4.38 13.77 8.34
C ALA A 46 -5.09 12.46 7.95
N LEU A 47 -4.41 11.32 8.08
CA LEU A 47 -4.98 9.99 7.87
C LEU A 47 -6.20 9.75 8.75
N ARG A 48 -6.06 9.94 10.08
CA ARG A 48 -7.15 9.72 11.03
C ARG A 48 -8.34 10.61 10.70
N HIS A 49 -8.11 11.91 10.54
CA HIS A 49 -9.19 12.86 10.22
C HIS A 49 -9.93 12.49 8.92
N ALA A 50 -9.18 12.14 7.87
CA ALA A 50 -9.76 11.76 6.58
C ALA A 50 -10.56 10.46 6.65
N VAL A 51 -10.07 9.45 7.37
CA VAL A 51 -10.76 8.17 7.54
C VAL A 51 -12.00 8.33 8.43
N ASP A 52 -11.88 8.99 9.57
CA ASP A 52 -13.01 9.21 10.50
C ASP A 52 -14.13 10.00 9.82
N SER A 53 -13.77 11.02 9.04
CA SER A 53 -14.75 11.78 8.26
C SER A 53 -15.44 10.94 7.20
N ALA A 54 -14.70 10.10 6.49
CA ALA A 54 -15.25 9.26 5.43
C ALA A 54 -16.13 8.12 5.96
N LEU A 55 -15.83 7.61 7.17
CA LEU A 55 -16.56 6.50 7.80
C LEU A 55 -17.86 6.91 8.47
N LYS A 56 -18.14 8.22 8.66
CA LYS A 56 -19.37 8.68 9.33
C LYS A 56 -20.66 8.08 8.77
N ASP A 57 -20.71 7.95 7.43
CA ASP A 57 -21.89 7.45 6.72
C ASP A 57 -21.60 6.07 6.06
N MET A 58 -20.63 5.32 6.58
CA MET A 58 -20.26 4.01 6.09
C MET A 58 -20.38 2.95 7.19
N PRO A 59 -20.59 1.68 6.83
CA PRO A 59 -20.53 0.60 7.80
C PRO A 59 -19.13 0.50 8.43
N PRO A 60 -18.99 -0.18 9.59
CA PRO A 60 -17.72 -0.34 10.27
C PRO A 60 -16.61 -0.85 9.35
N LEU A 61 -15.41 -0.30 9.49
CA LEU A 61 -14.23 -0.73 8.74
C LEU A 61 -13.89 -2.19 9.09
N LYS A 62 -13.85 -3.05 8.08
CA LYS A 62 -13.60 -4.48 8.23
C LYS A 62 -12.27 -4.95 7.63
N ARG A 63 -11.80 -4.27 6.60
CA ARG A 63 -10.62 -4.72 5.87
C ARG A 63 -9.76 -3.54 5.45
N ILE A 64 -8.46 -3.67 5.62
CA ILE A 64 -7.47 -2.70 5.16
C ILE A 64 -6.54 -3.38 4.16
N TRP A 65 -6.29 -2.70 3.04
CA TRP A 65 -5.34 -3.10 2.01
C TRP A 65 -4.35 -1.96 1.82
N HIS A 66 -3.09 -2.19 2.19
CA HIS A 66 -2.05 -1.18 2.09
C HIS A 66 -1.19 -1.42 0.85
N LEU A 67 -1.44 -0.60 -0.18
CA LEU A 67 -0.74 -0.65 -1.46
C LEU A 67 0.16 0.56 -1.69
N ALA A 68 0.17 1.54 -0.77
CA ALA A 68 0.97 2.75 -0.95
C ALA A 68 2.46 2.42 -1.03
N GLY A 69 3.15 3.10 -1.91
CA GLY A 69 4.58 2.93 -2.10
C GLY A 69 5.12 3.85 -3.18
N THR A 70 6.42 4.03 -3.17
CA THR A 70 7.18 4.71 -4.21
C THR A 70 8.55 4.06 -4.34
N LEU A 71 9.23 4.34 -5.44
CA LEU A 71 10.60 3.91 -5.70
C LEU A 71 11.50 5.15 -5.76
N ASP A 72 12.70 5.01 -5.23
CA ASP A 72 13.79 5.99 -5.34
C ASP A 72 15.11 5.22 -5.25
N ASP A 73 15.32 4.40 -6.28
CA ASP A 73 16.39 3.41 -6.33
C ASP A 73 17.72 4.08 -6.66
N ASP A 74 18.80 3.61 -6.02
CA ASP A 74 20.18 3.94 -6.37
C ASP A 74 21.14 2.94 -5.69
N ARG A 75 22.41 2.98 -6.06
CA ARG A 75 23.44 2.22 -5.39
C ARG A 75 23.49 2.60 -3.91
N LEU A 76 23.73 1.63 -3.02
CA LEU A 76 23.73 1.83 -1.57
C LEU A 76 24.58 3.03 -1.13
N LEU A 77 25.74 3.22 -1.75
CA LEU A 77 26.65 4.34 -1.46
C LEU A 77 26.10 5.73 -1.85
N ARG A 78 25.01 5.78 -2.62
CA ARG A 78 24.35 7.02 -3.06
C ARG A 78 22.98 7.20 -2.40
N LEU A 79 22.54 6.23 -1.62
CA LEU A 79 21.30 6.34 -0.84
C LEU A 79 21.57 7.17 0.40
N ASP A 80 21.03 8.38 0.42
CA ASP A 80 21.03 9.26 1.57
C ASP A 80 19.74 9.12 2.41
N ALA A 81 19.71 9.76 3.58
CA ALA A 81 18.57 9.72 4.48
C ALA A 81 17.27 10.22 3.83
N SER A 82 17.35 11.19 2.91
CA SER A 82 16.17 11.75 2.24
C SER A 82 15.54 10.73 1.29
N ARG A 83 16.36 9.97 0.57
CA ARG A 83 15.90 8.91 -0.34
C ARG A 83 15.30 7.73 0.44
N PHE A 84 15.92 7.36 1.57
CA PHE A 84 15.31 6.39 2.48
C PHE A 84 13.95 6.87 2.98
N LYS A 85 13.87 8.10 3.49
CA LYS A 85 12.62 8.66 4.00
C LYS A 85 11.51 8.67 2.93
N ARG A 86 11.82 9.06 1.70
CA ARG A 86 10.82 9.07 0.61
C ARG A 86 10.19 7.70 0.37
N VAL A 87 10.96 6.62 0.49
CA VAL A 87 10.47 5.26 0.26
C VAL A 87 9.83 4.66 1.51
N LEU A 88 10.42 4.90 2.69
CA LEU A 88 9.91 4.40 3.96
C LEU A 88 8.59 5.06 4.37
N ALA A 89 8.43 6.38 4.16
CA ALA A 89 7.26 7.10 4.62
C ALA A 89 5.93 6.49 4.12
N PRO A 90 5.66 6.33 2.81
CA PRO A 90 4.40 5.75 2.38
C PRO A 90 4.24 4.28 2.76
N LYS A 91 5.32 3.49 2.82
CA LYS A 91 5.26 2.06 3.13
C LYS A 91 5.30 1.77 4.63
N ALA A 92 6.40 2.09 5.30
CA ALA A 92 6.62 1.72 6.69
C ALA A 92 5.83 2.62 7.66
N GLU A 93 6.00 3.95 7.58
CA GLU A 93 5.25 4.89 8.43
C GLU A 93 3.75 4.81 8.13
N GLY A 94 3.38 4.73 6.85
CA GLY A 94 1.99 4.57 6.43
C GLY A 94 1.36 3.28 6.96
N ALA A 95 2.05 2.14 6.88
CA ALA A 95 1.57 0.87 7.43
C ALA A 95 1.44 0.92 8.95
N TRP A 96 2.38 1.56 9.63
CA TRP A 96 2.32 1.76 11.08
C TRP A 96 1.15 2.65 11.49
N ASN A 97 0.90 3.74 10.77
CA ASN A 97 -0.25 4.62 11.01
C ASN A 97 -1.58 3.89 10.81
N LEU A 98 -1.68 3.07 9.74
CA LEU A 98 -2.85 2.21 9.52
C LEU A 98 -3.00 1.14 10.60
N HIS A 99 -1.89 0.55 11.09
CA HIS A 99 -1.93 -0.35 12.24
C HIS A 99 -2.53 0.35 13.47
N ARG A 100 -2.01 1.52 13.85
CA ARG A 100 -2.52 2.28 15.00
C ARG A 100 -4.00 2.67 14.84
N LEU A 101 -4.39 3.15 13.67
CA LEU A 101 -5.78 3.46 13.36
C LEU A 101 -6.67 2.21 13.49
N SER A 102 -6.18 1.06 13.06
CA SER A 102 -6.93 -0.19 13.04
C SER A 102 -7.25 -0.75 14.42
N LEU A 103 -6.56 -0.30 15.48
CA LEU A 103 -6.81 -0.77 16.85
C LEU A 103 -8.19 -0.34 17.39
N ASP A 104 -8.77 0.70 16.81
CA ASP A 104 -10.11 1.18 17.14
C ASP A 104 -11.21 0.42 16.35
N HIS A 105 -10.84 -0.57 15.52
CA HIS A 105 -11.76 -1.28 14.64
C HIS A 105 -11.61 -2.80 14.76
N GLN A 106 -12.72 -3.52 14.65
CA GLN A 106 -12.72 -4.99 14.60
C GLN A 106 -12.50 -5.47 13.16
N LEU A 107 -11.24 -5.51 12.74
CA LEU A 107 -10.88 -5.94 11.39
C LEU A 107 -11.00 -7.45 11.21
N GLU A 108 -11.41 -7.86 10.00
CA GLU A 108 -11.34 -9.22 9.48
C GLU A 108 -10.05 -9.49 8.71
N ALA A 109 -9.47 -8.44 8.11
CA ALA A 109 -8.21 -8.55 7.35
C ALA A 109 -7.42 -7.24 7.38
N PHE A 110 -6.11 -7.40 7.45
CA PHE A 110 -5.13 -6.33 7.29
C PHE A 110 -4.04 -6.85 6.34
N VAL A 111 -4.07 -6.37 5.10
CA VAL A 111 -3.22 -6.91 4.02
C VAL A 111 -2.18 -5.88 3.61
N LEU A 112 -0.92 -6.28 3.65
CA LEU A 112 0.24 -5.47 3.29
C LEU A 112 0.81 -5.96 1.96
N PHE A 113 0.96 -5.05 1.02
CA PHE A 113 1.56 -5.33 -0.28
C PHE A 113 3.08 -5.11 -0.19
N SER A 114 3.78 -6.15 0.24
CA SER A 114 5.23 -6.24 0.27
C SER A 114 5.78 -6.61 -1.11
N SER A 115 7.02 -7.01 -1.18
CA SER A 115 7.71 -7.39 -2.41
C SER A 115 8.73 -8.49 -2.15
N THR A 116 8.98 -9.33 -3.14
CA THR A 116 10.12 -10.27 -3.12
C THR A 116 11.46 -9.57 -2.90
N ALA A 117 11.54 -8.26 -3.13
CA ALA A 117 12.70 -7.45 -2.82
C ALA A 117 13.08 -7.48 -1.33
N SER A 118 12.13 -7.74 -0.41
CA SER A 118 12.39 -7.77 1.04
C SER A 118 13.40 -8.86 1.43
N PHE A 119 13.41 -9.99 0.73
CA PHE A 119 14.30 -11.12 1.01
C PHE A 119 15.33 -11.41 -0.09
N LEU A 120 15.07 -11.02 -1.35
CA LEU A 120 16.04 -11.17 -2.43
C LEU A 120 17.11 -10.07 -2.43
N GLY A 121 16.81 -8.88 -1.90
CA GLY A 121 17.73 -7.76 -1.80
C GLY A 121 18.30 -7.30 -3.14
N PRO A 122 17.48 -6.99 -4.16
CA PRO A 122 17.99 -6.67 -5.50
C PRO A 122 18.92 -5.45 -5.45
N MET A 123 19.91 -5.46 -6.31
CA MET A 123 20.93 -4.41 -6.41
C MET A 123 20.25 -3.04 -6.67
N GLY A 124 20.65 -2.02 -5.93
CA GLY A 124 20.14 -0.66 -6.08
C GLY A 124 18.81 -0.38 -5.37
N MET A 125 18.20 -1.36 -4.72
CA MET A 125 16.88 -1.24 -4.10
C MET A 125 16.93 -1.38 -2.56
N GLY A 126 18.02 -1.00 -1.92
CA GLY A 126 18.20 -1.20 -0.48
C GLY A 126 17.15 -0.52 0.40
N ASN A 127 16.75 0.71 0.07
CA ASN A 127 15.67 1.44 0.73
C ASN A 127 14.30 0.78 0.51
N TYR A 128 14.02 0.31 -0.71
CA TYR A 128 12.79 -0.39 -1.04
C TYR A 128 12.71 -1.77 -0.37
N ALA A 129 13.82 -2.52 -0.36
CA ALA A 129 13.93 -3.80 0.35
C ALA A 129 13.64 -3.62 1.84
N ALA A 130 14.27 -2.62 2.49
CA ALA A 130 14.06 -2.31 3.90
C ALA A 130 12.60 -1.93 4.20
N ALA A 131 11.97 -1.11 3.35
CA ALA A 131 10.57 -0.73 3.52
C ALA A 131 9.62 -1.93 3.42
N ASN A 132 9.89 -2.88 2.52
CA ASN A 132 9.07 -4.09 2.39
C ASN A 132 9.33 -5.09 3.53
N ALA A 133 10.58 -5.24 3.98
CA ALA A 133 10.90 -6.05 5.17
C ALA A 133 10.15 -5.55 6.41
N PHE A 134 10.02 -4.22 6.58
CA PHE A 134 9.18 -3.66 7.64
C PHE A 134 7.72 -4.13 7.55
N LEU A 135 7.14 -4.21 6.34
CA LEU A 135 5.76 -4.70 6.16
C LEU A 135 5.64 -6.17 6.60
N ASP A 136 6.63 -6.98 6.27
CA ASP A 136 6.64 -8.40 6.61
C ASP A 136 6.70 -8.58 8.14
N GLU A 137 7.57 -7.83 8.81
CA GLU A 137 7.68 -7.83 10.27
C GLU A 137 6.44 -7.26 10.97
N LEU A 138 5.83 -6.22 10.42
CA LEU A 138 4.59 -5.68 10.95
C LEU A 138 3.44 -6.72 10.89
N ALA A 139 3.39 -7.53 9.84
CA ALA A 139 2.40 -8.61 9.76
C ALA A 139 2.64 -9.66 10.84
N LEU A 140 3.89 -10.03 11.11
CA LEU A 140 4.27 -10.93 12.21
C LEU A 140 3.90 -10.33 13.57
N TYR A 141 4.29 -9.09 13.80
CA TYR A 141 3.97 -8.35 15.03
C TYR A 141 2.46 -8.32 15.31
N ARG A 142 1.65 -7.98 14.30
CA ARG A 142 0.19 -7.97 14.45
C ARG A 142 -0.37 -9.34 14.82
N ARG A 143 0.10 -10.41 14.17
CA ARG A 143 -0.33 -11.78 14.51
C ARG A 143 0.05 -12.17 15.94
N HIS A 144 1.20 -11.73 16.43
CA HIS A 144 1.63 -11.91 17.83
C HIS A 144 0.66 -11.24 18.82
N LEU A 145 0.06 -10.12 18.42
CA LEU A 145 -0.98 -9.42 19.20
C LEU A 145 -2.38 -10.02 19.04
N GLY A 146 -2.53 -11.13 18.33
CA GLY A 146 -3.85 -11.74 18.03
C GLY A 146 -4.66 -10.96 16.98
N LEU A 147 -4.03 -10.02 16.26
CA LEU A 147 -4.69 -9.18 15.25
C LEU A 147 -4.52 -9.79 13.84
N PRO A 148 -5.55 -9.69 12.98
CA PRO A 148 -5.43 -10.20 11.62
C PRO A 148 -4.36 -9.43 10.84
N ALA A 149 -3.48 -10.17 10.14
CA ALA A 149 -2.51 -9.59 9.22
C ALA A 149 -1.98 -10.62 8.21
N LEU A 150 -1.74 -10.14 6.99
CA LEU A 150 -1.09 -10.86 5.92
C LEU A 150 -0.14 -9.90 5.19
N SER A 151 1.12 -10.28 5.02
CA SER A 151 2.04 -9.65 4.08
C SER A 151 2.18 -10.53 2.86
N ILE A 152 2.09 -9.93 1.66
CA ILE A 152 2.23 -10.63 0.38
C ILE A 152 3.45 -10.08 -0.33
N ASN A 153 4.45 -10.94 -0.54
CA ASN A 153 5.69 -10.61 -1.24
C ASN A 153 5.49 -10.75 -2.75
N TRP A 154 4.96 -9.71 -3.37
CA TRP A 154 4.70 -9.69 -4.81
C TRP A 154 6.00 -9.67 -5.63
N GLY A 155 6.00 -10.39 -6.72
CA GLY A 155 6.93 -10.18 -7.82
C GLY A 155 6.57 -8.94 -8.65
N ALA A 156 7.35 -8.67 -9.69
CA ALA A 156 7.05 -7.59 -10.62
C ALA A 156 5.79 -7.92 -11.44
N PHE A 157 4.85 -6.97 -11.50
CA PHE A 157 3.69 -7.08 -12.39
C PHE A 157 4.08 -6.61 -13.79
N ARG A 158 3.70 -7.35 -14.83
CA ARG A 158 4.01 -7.02 -16.22
C ARG A 158 3.28 -5.79 -16.71
N ASP A 159 1.98 -5.71 -16.43
CA ASP A 159 1.07 -4.73 -17.05
C ASP A 159 0.56 -3.67 -16.06
N ALA A 160 1.00 -3.71 -14.81
CA ALA A 160 0.51 -2.80 -13.78
C ALA A 160 1.56 -2.50 -12.71
N GLY A 161 1.33 -1.43 -11.93
CA GLY A 161 2.16 -1.10 -10.77
C GLY A 161 3.43 -0.32 -11.11
N MET A 162 4.36 -0.28 -10.15
CA MET A 162 5.56 0.55 -10.24
C MET A 162 6.56 0.01 -11.27
N ALA A 163 6.70 -1.31 -11.40
CA ALA A 163 7.62 -1.94 -12.37
C ALA A 163 7.20 -1.67 -13.82
N ALA A 164 5.92 -1.67 -14.13
CA ALA A 164 5.42 -1.36 -15.47
C ALA A 164 5.67 0.09 -15.89
N ARG A 165 5.77 1.01 -14.91
CA ARG A 165 6.07 2.43 -15.16
C ARG A 165 7.57 2.71 -15.31
N GLN A 166 8.43 1.85 -14.79
CA GLN A 166 9.87 1.88 -15.02
C GLN A 166 10.17 0.90 -16.15
N ALA A 167 10.56 1.42 -17.30
CA ALA A 167 10.79 0.68 -18.56
C ALA A 167 11.98 -0.32 -18.52
N ASP A 168 12.22 -0.99 -17.40
CA ASP A 168 13.37 -1.89 -17.21
C ASP A 168 12.99 -3.37 -17.01
N LEU A 169 11.93 -3.80 -17.71
CA LEU A 169 11.60 -5.23 -17.86
C LEU A 169 12.76 -6.05 -18.46
N ARG A 170 13.70 -5.39 -19.17
CA ARG A 170 14.90 -6.02 -19.74
C ARG A 170 15.84 -6.54 -18.63
N THR A 171 15.92 -5.88 -17.50
CA THR A 171 16.76 -6.32 -16.38
C THR A 171 16.16 -7.54 -15.68
N LEU A 172 14.84 -7.60 -15.51
CA LEU A 172 14.15 -8.75 -14.93
C LEU A 172 14.28 -10.00 -15.82
N SER A 173 14.13 -9.83 -17.12
CA SER A 173 14.34 -10.92 -18.11
C SER A 173 15.76 -11.49 -18.09
N ARG A 174 16.79 -10.64 -17.88
CA ARG A 174 18.20 -11.10 -17.74
C ARG A 174 18.44 -11.89 -16.45
N LEU A 175 17.59 -11.70 -15.44
CA LEU A 175 17.64 -12.43 -14.17
C LEU A 175 16.77 -13.71 -14.20
N GLY A 176 16.19 -14.07 -15.36
CA GLY A 176 15.33 -15.25 -15.51
C GLY A 176 13.97 -15.11 -14.82
N ILE A 177 13.55 -13.89 -14.49
CA ILE A 177 12.23 -13.59 -13.90
C ILE A 177 11.30 -13.23 -15.06
N HIS A 178 10.42 -14.15 -15.44
CA HIS A 178 9.45 -14.03 -16.53
C HIS A 178 8.02 -13.80 -16.02
#